data_02aec8ddaf7deeca099563426b115540
#
_entry.id   02aec8ddaf7deeca099563426b115540
#
_cell.length_a   1.000
_cell.length_b   1.000
_cell.length_c   1.000
_cell.angle_alpha   90.00
_cell.angle_beta   90.00
_cell.angle_gamma   90.00
#
_symmetry.space_group_name_H-M   'P 1'
#
loop_
_entity.id
_entity.type
_entity.pdbx_description
1 polymer ?
#
loop_
_entity_poly.entity_id
_entity_poly.type
_entity_poly.pdbx_seq_one_letter_code
_entity_poly.pdbx_strand_id
1 'polypeptide(L)'
;GEWFPYKYDRRHSINLTINHKFSDRIDIGASWVFYTGGTSTIPEEKTTVIRPHNGANNGFLWYGTYDNTNSSPTIGDVSYIEHRNNFRLPASHRLNLGVNFNKKTKHGMRTWNISLYNAYNAMNPAWVYRGHNKQGLSVIKKYTLLPLIPSFTYTYKF
;
A
#
# COMPACT_ATOMS: atom_id res chain seq x y z
N GLY A 1 -28.01 -11.96 -4.52
CA GLY A 1 -26.66 -11.40 -4.53
C GLY A 1 -26.04 -11.54 -3.16
N GLU A 2 -24.79 -11.94 -3.09
CA GLU A 2 -24.06 -12.05 -1.82
C GLU A 2 -23.55 -10.69 -1.37
N TRP A 3 -23.60 -10.45 -0.07
CA TRP A 3 -23.00 -9.27 0.54
C TRP A 3 -21.50 -9.46 0.67
N PHE A 4 -20.71 -8.47 0.22
CA PHE A 4 -19.27 -8.46 0.37
C PHE A 4 -18.80 -7.09 0.91
N PRO A 5 -17.70 -7.03 1.68
CA PRO A 5 -17.18 -5.78 2.20
C PRO A 5 -16.74 -4.83 1.08
N TYR A 6 -16.96 -3.54 1.26
CA TYR A 6 -16.48 -2.54 0.32
C TYR A 6 -14.93 -2.46 0.35
N LYS A 7 -14.29 -2.31 -0.78
CA LYS A 7 -12.82 -2.28 -0.91
C LYS A 7 -12.13 -1.28 0.03
N TYR A 8 -12.73 -0.12 0.25
CA TYR A 8 -12.22 0.94 1.10
C TYR A 8 -12.89 0.98 2.48
N ASP A 9 -13.51 -0.10 2.91
CA ASP A 9 -14.14 -0.22 4.23
C ASP A 9 -13.07 -0.13 5.33
N ARG A 10 -12.88 1.08 5.85
CA ARG A 10 -12.05 1.37 7.02
C ARG A 10 -12.97 1.65 8.21
N ARG A 11 -13.06 0.69 9.12
CA ARG A 11 -14.01 0.78 10.25
C ARG A 11 -13.65 1.85 11.27
N HIS A 12 -12.35 2.09 11.46
CA HIS A 12 -11.85 3.09 12.41
C HIS A 12 -10.74 3.90 11.76
N SER A 13 -10.76 5.21 12.01
CA SER A 13 -9.72 6.14 11.63
C SER A 13 -9.53 7.16 12.76
N ILE A 14 -8.30 7.32 13.21
CA ILE A 14 -7.93 8.27 14.27
C ILE A 14 -6.79 9.14 13.75
N ASN A 15 -6.96 10.44 13.88
CA ASN A 15 -5.94 11.44 13.59
C ASN A 15 -5.71 12.29 14.83
N LEU A 16 -4.48 12.29 15.33
CA LEU A 16 -4.06 13.15 16.43
C LEU A 16 -2.98 14.10 15.91
N THR A 17 -3.19 15.40 16.13
CA THR A 17 -2.20 16.42 15.76
C THR A 17 -1.95 17.31 16.96
N ILE A 18 -0.67 17.47 17.27
CA ILE A 18 -0.20 18.33 18.37
C ILE A 18 0.79 19.32 17.78
N ASN A 19 0.57 20.60 18.06
CA ASN A 19 1.50 21.66 17.73
C ASN A 19 1.84 22.42 19.01
N HIS A 20 3.12 22.58 19.29
CA HIS A 20 3.59 23.31 20.46
C HIS A 20 4.64 24.33 20.06
N LYS A 21 4.42 25.56 20.48
CA LYS A 21 5.35 26.66 20.30
C LYS A 21 6.17 26.83 21.58
N PHE A 22 7.41 26.35 21.55
CA PHE A 22 8.33 26.51 22.69
C PHE A 22 8.81 27.95 22.87
N SER A 23 8.98 28.66 21.77
CA SER A 23 9.42 30.04 21.75
C SER A 23 9.07 30.69 20.42
N ASP A 24 9.34 31.98 20.25
CA ASP A 24 9.21 32.65 18.95
C ASP A 24 10.17 32.09 17.88
N ARG A 25 11.15 31.30 18.29
CA ARG A 25 12.18 30.75 17.41
C ARG A 25 11.95 29.28 17.11
N ILE A 26 11.26 28.53 17.98
CA ILE A 26 11.14 27.09 17.86
C ILE A 26 9.70 26.66 18.07
N ASP A 27 9.14 25.98 17.10
CA ASP A 27 7.87 25.28 17.20
C ASP A 27 8.00 23.84 16.72
N ILE A 28 7.28 22.94 17.35
CA ILE A 28 7.28 21.49 17.06
C ILE A 28 5.86 21.07 16.73
N GLY A 29 5.74 20.26 15.69
CA GLY A 29 4.53 19.57 15.30
C GLY A 29 4.69 18.07 15.35
N ALA A 30 3.66 17.37 15.82
CA ALA A 30 3.55 15.93 15.75
C ALA A 30 2.17 15.56 15.21
N SER A 31 2.12 14.60 14.31
CA SER A 31 0.87 14.07 13.76
C SER A 31 0.92 12.56 13.76
N TRP A 32 -0.01 11.93 14.48
CA TRP A 32 -0.17 10.50 14.49
C TRP A 32 -1.47 10.11 13.82
N VAL A 33 -1.36 9.15 12.91
CA VAL A 33 -2.48 8.64 12.12
C VAL A 33 -2.59 7.14 12.34
N PHE A 34 -3.79 6.68 12.60
CA PHE A 34 -4.15 5.27 12.66
C PHE A 34 -5.40 5.02 11.84
N TYR A 35 -5.45 3.92 11.10
CA TYR A 35 -6.65 3.42 10.45
C TYR A 35 -6.64 1.91 10.31
N THR A 36 -7.81 1.30 10.43
CA THR A 36 -8.01 -0.13 10.15
C THR A 36 -7.83 -0.38 8.66
N GLY A 37 -7.28 -1.53 8.31
CA GLY A 37 -7.05 -1.91 6.92
C GLY A 37 -8.35 -2.02 6.13
N GLY A 38 -8.30 -1.62 4.87
CA GLY A 38 -9.33 -1.91 3.88
C GLY A 38 -9.33 -3.38 3.49
N THR A 39 -10.22 -3.75 2.58
CA THR A 39 -10.34 -5.12 2.08
C THR A 39 -9.69 -5.28 0.72
N SER A 40 -9.24 -6.49 0.43
CA SER A 40 -8.64 -6.87 -0.85
C SER A 40 -9.13 -8.24 -1.26
N THR A 41 -9.20 -8.47 -2.55
CA THR A 41 -9.51 -9.80 -3.09
C THR A 41 -8.21 -10.56 -3.28
N ILE A 42 -8.09 -11.71 -2.63
CA ILE A 42 -6.96 -12.63 -2.78
C ILE A 42 -7.49 -13.93 -3.36
N PRO A 43 -6.88 -14.48 -4.42
CA PRO A 43 -7.24 -15.80 -4.92
C PRO A 43 -7.12 -16.86 -3.83
N GLU A 44 -8.17 -17.69 -3.67
CA GLU A 44 -8.20 -18.74 -2.66
C GLU A 44 -7.40 -19.96 -3.10
N GLU A 45 -7.47 -20.25 -4.40
CA GLU A 45 -6.72 -21.33 -5.00
C GLU A 45 -6.07 -20.91 -6.31
N LYS A 46 -4.96 -21.58 -6.65
CA LYS A 46 -4.36 -21.57 -7.97
C LYS A 46 -4.35 -22.99 -8.48
N THR A 47 -5.00 -23.19 -9.61
CA THR A 47 -5.01 -24.48 -10.30
C THR A 47 -4.23 -24.35 -11.59
N THR A 48 -3.34 -25.29 -11.83
CA THR A 48 -2.64 -25.39 -13.10
C THR A 48 -3.55 -26.03 -14.12
N VAL A 49 -3.83 -25.35 -15.20
CA VAL A 49 -4.62 -25.90 -16.32
C VAL A 49 -3.74 -26.11 -17.52
N ILE A 50 -3.88 -27.27 -18.12
CA ILE A 50 -3.31 -27.57 -19.43
C ILE A 50 -4.28 -27.01 -20.46
N ARG A 51 -3.86 -26.00 -21.21
CA ARG A 51 -4.63 -25.47 -22.33
C ARG A 51 -4.44 -26.41 -23.51
N PRO A 52 -5.50 -27.04 -24.03
CA PRO A 52 -5.38 -27.87 -25.23
C PRO A 52 -4.89 -26.99 -26.39
N HIS A 53 -3.99 -27.53 -27.16
CA HIS A 53 -3.50 -26.89 -28.37
C HIS A 53 -4.67 -26.78 -29.38
N ASN A 54 -4.85 -25.61 -29.96
CA ASN A 54 -5.89 -25.32 -30.93
C ASN A 54 -5.56 -25.93 -32.31
N GLY A 55 -5.54 -27.26 -32.39
CA GLY A 55 -5.47 -27.99 -33.65
C GLY A 55 -6.79 -28.60 -34.09
N ALA A 56 -7.83 -28.48 -33.30
CA ALA A 56 -9.14 -29.05 -33.62
C ALA A 56 -10.23 -27.98 -33.53
N ASN A 57 -10.99 -27.84 -34.62
CA ASN A 57 -12.15 -26.95 -34.82
C ASN A 57 -13.33 -27.23 -33.87
N ASN A 58 -13.14 -27.31 -32.59
CA ASN A 58 -14.22 -27.47 -31.62
C ASN A 58 -14.22 -26.30 -30.62
N GLY A 59 -15.05 -25.36 -30.93
CA GLY A 59 -15.52 -24.15 -30.30
C GLY A 59 -15.62 -24.05 -28.79
N PHE A 60 -14.52 -24.18 -28.05
CA PHE A 60 -14.42 -23.71 -26.70
C PHE A 60 -13.63 -22.39 -26.67
N LEU A 61 -14.37 -21.29 -26.67
CA LEU A 61 -13.83 -19.95 -26.46
C LEU A 61 -13.44 -19.79 -25.00
N TRP A 62 -12.19 -19.99 -24.68
CA TRP A 62 -11.60 -19.49 -23.46
C TRP A 62 -10.95 -18.13 -23.76
N TYR A 63 -11.27 -17.13 -22.97
CA TYR A 63 -10.67 -15.80 -23.04
C TYR A 63 -9.16 -15.91 -22.78
N GLY A 64 -8.36 -15.87 -23.81
CA GLY A 64 -6.91 -15.86 -23.77
C GLY A 64 -6.35 -15.59 -25.15
N THR A 65 -5.40 -14.70 -25.23
CA THR A 65 -4.70 -14.25 -26.44
C THR A 65 -4.40 -15.40 -27.40
N TYR A 66 -4.82 -15.23 -28.65
CA TYR A 66 -4.49 -16.07 -29.78
C TYR A 66 -2.99 -15.96 -30.06
N ASP A 67 -2.24 -17.02 -29.79
CA ASP A 67 -0.91 -17.18 -30.33
C ASP A 67 -0.95 -18.23 -31.41
N ASN A 68 -0.64 -17.81 -32.64
CA ASN A 68 -0.82 -18.61 -33.87
C ASN A 68 0.45 -19.41 -34.19
N THR A 69 1.21 -19.81 -33.18
CA THR A 69 2.37 -20.66 -33.39
C THR A 69 2.08 -22.10 -33.03
N ASN A 70 2.61 -23.04 -33.82
CA ASN A 70 2.56 -24.50 -33.68
C ASN A 70 3.23 -24.97 -32.36
N SER A 71 2.74 -24.56 -31.25
CA SER A 71 3.38 -24.79 -29.96
C SER A 71 2.63 -25.81 -29.11
N SER A 72 3.40 -26.55 -28.36
CA SER A 72 2.99 -27.52 -27.35
C SER A 72 1.91 -26.99 -26.41
N PRO A 73 1.11 -27.84 -25.75
CA PRO A 73 0.08 -27.40 -24.81
C PRO A 73 0.69 -26.47 -23.76
N THR A 74 0.13 -25.26 -23.63
CA THR A 74 0.62 -24.29 -22.70
C THR A 74 0.06 -24.55 -21.31
N ILE A 75 0.90 -24.76 -20.34
CA ILE A 75 0.53 -24.87 -18.94
C ILE A 75 0.32 -23.45 -18.41
N GLY A 76 -0.85 -23.16 -17.89
CA GLY A 76 -1.18 -21.86 -17.31
C GLY A 76 -1.81 -21.99 -15.94
N ASP A 77 -1.54 -21.01 -15.07
CA ASP A 77 -2.19 -20.93 -13.77
C ASP A 77 -3.51 -20.18 -13.86
N VAL A 78 -4.59 -20.79 -13.36
CA VAL A 78 -5.88 -20.14 -13.17
C VAL A 78 -6.07 -19.88 -11.69
N SER A 79 -6.43 -18.63 -11.37
CA SER A 79 -6.72 -18.23 -9.99
C SER A 79 -8.22 -18.32 -9.73
N TYR A 80 -8.60 -19.08 -8.71
CA TYR A 80 -9.97 -19.17 -8.24
C TYR A 80 -10.25 -18.14 -7.17
N ILE A 81 -11.32 -17.37 -7.33
CA ILE A 81 -11.79 -16.33 -6.40
C ILE A 81 -13.26 -16.61 -6.11
N GLU A 82 -13.56 -17.13 -4.93
CA GLU A 82 -14.94 -17.40 -4.50
C GLU A 82 -15.62 -16.12 -4.01
N HIS A 83 -14.94 -15.38 -3.15
CA HIS A 83 -15.50 -14.18 -2.53
C HIS A 83 -14.71 -12.91 -2.86
N ARG A 84 -15.42 -11.84 -3.18
CA ARG A 84 -14.82 -10.51 -3.35
C ARG A 84 -14.43 -9.93 -1.99
N ASN A 85 -13.28 -9.24 -1.97
CA ASN A 85 -12.79 -8.55 -0.78
C ASN A 85 -12.70 -9.47 0.46
N ASN A 86 -12.30 -10.72 0.23
CA ASN A 86 -12.21 -11.80 1.21
C ASN A 86 -11.09 -11.62 2.24
N PHE A 87 -10.17 -10.71 2.01
CA PHE A 87 -9.03 -10.48 2.90
C PHE A 87 -9.00 -9.03 3.40
N ARG A 88 -8.89 -8.84 4.73
CA ARG A 88 -8.70 -7.52 5.34
C ARG A 88 -7.21 -7.26 5.59
N LEU A 89 -6.73 -6.13 5.06
CA LEU A 89 -5.37 -5.67 5.31
C LEU A 89 -5.15 -5.39 6.80
N PRO A 90 -3.93 -5.58 7.31
CA PRO A 90 -3.56 -5.13 8.64
C PRO A 90 -3.79 -3.63 8.81
N ALA A 91 -4.01 -3.21 10.05
CA ALA A 91 -4.11 -1.79 10.39
C ALA A 91 -2.82 -1.05 10.02
N SER A 92 -2.95 0.21 9.70
CA SER A 92 -1.84 1.09 9.37
C SER A 92 -1.77 2.24 10.37
N HIS A 93 -0.56 2.61 10.74
CA HIS A 93 -0.32 3.75 11.62
C HIS A 93 1.03 4.38 11.31
N ARG A 94 1.16 5.68 11.56
CA ARG A 94 2.42 6.38 11.40
C ARG A 94 2.47 7.61 12.30
N LEU A 95 3.67 7.97 12.69
CA LEU A 95 3.97 9.22 13.37
C LEU A 95 4.81 10.10 12.45
N ASN A 96 4.36 11.32 12.25
CA ASN A 96 5.15 12.35 11.57
C ASN A 96 5.56 13.38 12.62
N LEU A 97 6.80 13.80 12.56
CA LEU A 97 7.37 14.81 13.44
C LEU A 97 7.94 15.96 12.61
N GLY A 98 7.85 17.16 13.13
CA GLY A 98 8.43 18.33 12.48
C GLY A 98 8.86 19.37 13.50
N VAL A 99 9.99 20.01 13.22
CA VAL A 99 10.51 21.13 14.01
C VAL A 99 10.80 22.29 13.08
N ASN A 100 10.31 23.47 13.44
CA ASN A 100 10.59 24.71 12.75
C ASN A 100 11.53 25.58 13.58
N PHE A 101 12.57 26.10 12.94
CA PHE A 101 13.48 27.08 13.50
C PHE A 101 13.27 28.42 12.80
N ASN A 102 12.65 29.34 13.50
CA ASN A 102 12.26 30.64 13.00
C ASN A 102 13.28 31.72 13.41
N LYS A 103 13.69 32.56 12.48
CA LYS A 103 14.57 33.70 12.75
C LYS A 103 14.08 34.96 12.04
N LYS A 104 13.75 35.98 12.81
CA LYS A 104 13.44 37.31 12.25
C LYS A 104 14.73 37.94 11.70
N THR A 105 14.63 38.54 10.54
CA THR A 105 15.68 39.30 9.86
C THR A 105 15.20 40.73 9.63
N LYS A 106 16.11 41.65 9.22
CA LYS A 106 15.76 43.05 8.94
C LYS A 106 14.68 43.22 7.88
N HIS A 107 14.59 42.29 6.94
CA HIS A 107 13.68 42.36 5.76
C HIS A 107 12.70 41.18 5.68
N GLY A 108 12.49 40.43 6.78
CA GLY A 108 11.57 39.30 6.74
C GLY A 108 11.83 38.23 7.80
N MET A 109 11.37 37.02 7.55
CA MET A 109 11.52 35.89 8.43
C MET A 109 12.08 34.68 7.69
N ARG A 110 13.08 34.03 8.27
CA ARG A 110 13.63 32.74 7.80
C ARG A 110 13.12 31.63 8.68
N THR A 111 12.69 30.55 8.05
CA THR A 111 12.26 29.32 8.72
C THR A 111 13.00 28.13 8.11
N TRP A 112 13.65 27.36 8.97
CA TRP A 112 14.19 26.05 8.66
C TRP A 112 13.24 25.00 9.22
N ASN A 113 12.73 24.13 8.38
CA ASN A 113 11.91 22.99 8.82
C ASN A 113 12.69 21.71 8.63
N ILE A 114 12.75 20.91 9.67
CA ILE A 114 13.24 19.54 9.65
C ILE A 114 12.08 18.65 10.03
N SER A 115 11.74 17.70 9.19
CA SER A 115 10.62 16.80 9.45
C SER A 115 10.96 15.34 9.13
N LEU A 116 10.26 14.45 9.83
CA LEU A 116 10.36 13.02 9.67
C LEU A 116 8.96 12.47 9.36
N TYR A 117 8.80 11.93 8.17
CA TYR A 117 7.64 11.15 7.83
C TYR A 117 7.85 9.72 8.33
N ASN A 118 6.82 9.14 8.95
CA ASN A 118 6.87 7.79 9.49
C ASN A 118 8.06 7.58 10.46
N ALA A 119 8.16 8.42 11.49
CA ALA A 119 9.31 8.55 12.38
C ALA A 119 9.75 7.25 13.05
N TYR A 120 8.86 6.30 13.28
CA TYR A 120 9.18 4.98 13.82
C TYR A 120 9.20 3.86 12.76
N ASN A 121 9.25 4.24 11.45
CA ASN A 121 9.41 3.31 10.33
C ASN A 121 8.37 2.17 10.32
N ALA A 122 7.09 2.49 10.55
CA ALA A 122 6.03 1.51 10.50
C ALA A 122 5.92 0.88 9.09
N MET A 123 5.95 -0.44 9.03
CA MET A 123 5.82 -1.19 7.79
C MET A 123 4.34 -1.36 7.40
N ASN A 124 3.70 -0.26 7.02
CA ASN A 124 2.30 -0.23 6.63
C ASN A 124 2.06 -0.96 5.31
N PRO A 125 1.04 -1.84 5.23
CA PRO A 125 0.74 -2.55 4.00
C PRO A 125 0.16 -1.61 2.94
N ALA A 126 0.78 -1.56 1.77
CA ALA A 126 0.23 -0.90 0.60
C ALA A 126 -0.71 -1.83 -0.17
N TRP A 127 -0.27 -3.07 -0.37
CA TRP A 127 -1.08 -4.17 -0.91
C TRP A 127 -0.55 -5.51 -0.42
N VAL A 128 -1.33 -6.56 -0.65
CA VAL A 128 -1.01 -7.94 -0.35
C VAL A 128 -1.12 -8.79 -1.60
N TYR A 129 -0.33 -9.84 -1.65
CA TYR A 129 -0.36 -10.81 -2.74
C TYR A 129 -0.01 -12.20 -2.23
N ARG A 130 -0.48 -13.22 -2.94
CA ARG A 130 -0.10 -14.59 -2.67
C ARG A 130 1.27 -14.88 -3.28
N GLY A 131 2.16 -15.42 -2.49
CA GLY A 131 3.50 -15.82 -2.92
C GLY A 131 3.92 -17.11 -2.24
N HIS A 132 5.15 -17.54 -2.43
CA HIS A 132 5.72 -18.72 -1.76
C HIS A 132 6.81 -18.31 -0.79
N ASN A 133 6.93 -19.03 0.30
CA ASN A 133 8.05 -18.90 1.22
C ASN A 133 9.27 -19.69 0.69
N LYS A 134 10.38 -19.70 1.46
CA LYS A 134 11.60 -20.44 1.09
C LYS A 134 11.40 -21.97 1.04
N GLN A 135 10.37 -22.48 1.69
CA GLN A 135 10.01 -23.90 1.71
C GLN A 135 8.97 -24.27 0.63
N GLY A 136 8.61 -23.34 -0.27
CA GLY A 136 7.61 -23.56 -1.33
C GLY A 136 6.16 -23.46 -0.87
N LEU A 137 5.90 -23.21 0.40
CA LEU A 137 4.54 -23.09 0.92
C LEU A 137 3.90 -21.77 0.49
N SER A 138 2.62 -21.81 0.13
CA SER A 138 1.84 -20.63 -0.22
C SER A 138 1.61 -19.74 1.00
N VAL A 139 2.00 -18.48 0.91
CA VAL A 139 1.88 -17.48 1.97
C VAL A 139 1.37 -16.16 1.41
N ILE A 140 0.68 -15.40 2.26
CA ILE A 140 0.29 -14.02 1.92
C ILE A 140 1.46 -13.10 2.27
N LYS A 141 1.98 -12.41 1.27
CA LYS A 141 3.04 -11.42 1.41
C LYS A 141 2.43 -10.03 1.37
N LYS A 142 2.93 -9.13 2.22
CA LYS A 142 2.59 -7.71 2.18
C LYS A 142 3.70 -6.93 1.50
N TYR A 143 3.31 -5.99 0.68
CA TYR A 143 4.21 -4.98 0.14
C TYR A 143 4.04 -3.69 0.92
N THR A 144 5.13 -3.12 1.40
CA THR A 144 5.14 -1.89 2.19
C THR A 144 5.79 -0.76 1.41
N LEU A 145 5.22 0.42 1.51
CA LEU A 145 5.74 1.64 0.89
C LEU A 145 5.99 2.69 1.97
N LEU A 146 6.81 3.66 1.61
CA LEU A 146 7.06 4.84 2.43
C LEU A 146 7.63 4.50 3.83
N PRO A 147 8.88 4.04 3.88
CA PRO A 147 9.62 3.90 5.13
C PRO A 147 9.82 5.27 5.80
N LEU A 148 10.68 5.37 6.79
CA LEU A 148 11.10 6.63 7.36
C LEU A 148 11.70 7.53 6.27
N ILE A 149 11.13 8.73 6.09
CA ILE A 149 11.60 9.72 5.11
C ILE A 149 11.92 11.02 5.85
N PRO A 150 13.19 11.42 5.93
CA PRO A 150 13.58 12.75 6.41
C PRO A 150 13.30 13.78 5.32
N SER A 151 12.87 14.95 5.72
CA SER A 151 12.65 16.09 4.85
C SER A 151 13.23 17.36 5.46
N PHE A 152 13.76 18.21 4.61
CA PHE A 152 14.37 19.48 5.00
C PHE A 152 13.86 20.59 4.10
N THR A 153 13.35 21.66 4.70
CA THR A 153 12.77 22.78 3.95
C THR A 153 13.28 24.11 4.48
N TYR A 154 13.64 24.98 3.58
CA TYR A 154 13.98 26.38 3.89
C TYR A 154 12.92 27.31 3.30
N THR A 155 12.40 28.21 4.12
CA THR A 155 11.43 29.22 3.71
C THR A 155 11.92 30.60 4.11
N TYR A 156 11.87 31.54 3.20
CA TYR A 156 12.11 32.95 3.46
C TYR A 156 10.86 33.75 3.07
N LYS A 157 10.38 34.54 4.02
CA LYS A 157 9.28 35.51 3.80
C LYS A 157 9.86 36.91 3.92
N PHE A 158 9.71 37.69 2.90
CA PHE A 158 10.09 39.10 2.81
C PHE A 158 8.84 39.98 2.88
#